data_aeb3a24e1ae9ff78fa4e7ad6826c3f53
#
_entry.id   aeb3a24e1ae9ff78fa4e7ad6826c3f53
#
_cell.length_a   1.000
_cell.length_b   1.000
_cell.length_c   1.000
_cell.angle_alpha   90.00
_cell.angle_beta   90.00
_cell.angle_gamma   90.00
#
_symmetry.space_group_name_H-M   'P 1'
#
loop_
_entity.id
_entity.type
_entity.pdbx_description
1 polymer ?
#
loop_
_entity_poly.entity_id
_entity_poly.type
_entity_poly.pdbx_seq_one_letter_code
_entity_poly.pdbx_strand_id
1 'polypeptide(L)'
;MLGLSYISFLYKSTNEHGVHSPFVYNLLTKGIYSKNKTTNNSNIILKNKKANALWHKIADYFQFKNNNANLLDYIFIQPKETLETQLQLGDNNCCFIFKNPYKNREQLNKWNQLVQNPQLHVTIDLYYLGLAFKRPQQQKEHFVLAPSKTISAFLFEKLKV
;
A
#
# COMPACT_ATOMS: atom_id res chain seq x y z
N MET A 1 0.36 21.97 7.59
CA MET A 1 1.59 21.22 7.22
C MET A 1 1.33 19.90 6.48
N LEU A 2 0.17 19.31 6.58
CA LEU A 2 -0.17 18.09 5.80
C LEU A 2 -0.25 18.31 4.28
N GLY A 3 -0.51 19.52 3.82
CA GLY A 3 -0.65 19.83 2.40
C GLY A 3 0.66 19.70 1.59
N LEU A 4 1.78 20.17 2.12
CA LEU A 4 3.06 20.15 1.40
C LEU A 4 3.63 18.74 1.27
N SER A 5 3.48 17.88 2.28
CA SER A 5 3.93 16.50 2.22
C SER A 5 3.11 15.68 1.22
N TYR A 6 1.80 15.94 1.11
CA TYR A 6 0.93 15.29 0.14
C TYR A 6 1.23 15.72 -1.30
N ILE A 7 1.44 17.02 -1.53
CA ILE A 7 1.85 17.53 -2.84
C ILE A 7 3.19 16.94 -3.28
N SER A 8 4.18 16.93 -2.37
CA SER A 8 5.48 16.31 -2.63
C SER A 8 5.37 14.80 -2.93
N PHE A 9 4.49 14.10 -2.22
CA PHE A 9 4.18 12.71 -2.51
C PHE A 9 3.58 12.55 -3.91
N LEU A 10 2.58 13.35 -4.27
CA LEU A 10 1.94 13.29 -5.58
C LEU A 10 2.91 13.54 -6.74
N TYR A 11 3.86 14.45 -6.55
CA TYR A 11 4.92 14.70 -7.56
C TYR A 11 5.79 13.46 -7.83
N LYS A 12 6.00 12.62 -6.84
CA LYS A 12 6.78 11.38 -6.95
C LYS A 12 5.93 10.18 -7.35
N SER A 13 4.61 10.32 -7.27
CA SER A 13 3.70 9.20 -7.53
C SER A 13 3.52 8.98 -9.04
N THR A 14 3.36 7.73 -9.39
CA THR A 14 2.94 7.29 -10.73
C THR A 14 1.56 6.65 -10.69
N ASN A 15 1.07 6.24 -11.84
CA ASN A 15 -0.18 5.51 -12.00
C ASN A 15 0.07 4.16 -12.68
N GLU A 16 -1.00 3.51 -13.14
CA GLU A 16 -0.94 2.22 -13.83
C GLU A 16 -0.01 2.19 -15.05
N HIS A 17 0.21 3.32 -15.73
CA HIS A 17 1.08 3.40 -16.91
C HIS A 17 2.59 3.37 -16.56
N GLY A 18 2.94 3.71 -15.33
CA GLY A 18 4.32 3.64 -14.84
C GLY A 18 4.65 2.35 -14.08
N VAL A 19 3.74 1.36 -14.07
CA VAL A 19 3.92 0.11 -13.32
C VAL A 19 4.20 -1.04 -14.27
N HIS A 20 5.37 -1.63 -14.17
CA HIS A 20 5.78 -2.78 -15.00
C HIS A 20 5.59 -4.14 -14.29
N SER A 21 5.39 -4.15 -12.98
CA SER A 21 5.08 -5.38 -12.23
C SER A 21 3.64 -5.81 -12.46
N PRO A 22 3.36 -7.00 -13.02
CA PRO A 22 2.00 -7.50 -13.22
C PRO A 22 1.21 -7.62 -11.92
N PHE A 23 1.88 -7.97 -10.83
CA PHE A 23 1.30 -8.06 -9.49
C PHE A 23 0.78 -6.69 -9.02
N VAL A 24 1.63 -5.67 -9.08
CA VAL A 24 1.29 -4.30 -8.65
C VAL A 24 0.26 -3.67 -9.60
N TYR A 25 0.41 -3.89 -10.90
CA TYR A 25 -0.55 -3.44 -11.91
C TYR A 25 -1.97 -3.99 -11.66
N ASN A 26 -2.09 -5.28 -11.39
CA ASN A 26 -3.38 -5.90 -11.10
C ASN A 26 -3.99 -5.37 -9.79
N LEU A 27 -3.21 -5.25 -8.72
CA LEU A 27 -3.67 -4.64 -7.47
C LEU A 27 -4.18 -3.21 -7.70
N LEU A 28 -3.45 -2.43 -8.49
CA LEU A 28 -3.80 -1.04 -8.76
C LEU A 28 -5.09 -0.94 -9.58
N THR A 29 -5.17 -1.63 -10.71
CA THR A 29 -6.27 -1.50 -11.68
C THR A 29 -7.54 -2.23 -11.25
N LYS A 30 -7.42 -3.44 -10.70
CA LYS A 30 -8.55 -4.27 -10.30
C LYS A 30 -8.95 -4.06 -8.83
N GLY A 31 -8.04 -3.58 -7.99
CA GLY A 31 -8.27 -3.28 -6.57
C GLY A 31 -8.49 -1.78 -6.34
N ILE A 32 -7.40 -1.02 -6.23
CA ILE A 32 -7.40 0.36 -5.75
C ILE A 32 -8.18 1.31 -6.66
N TYR A 33 -8.04 1.18 -7.99
CA TYR A 33 -8.73 2.02 -8.98
C TYR A 33 -10.09 1.46 -9.43
N SER A 34 -10.47 0.29 -8.91
CA SER A 34 -11.78 -0.30 -9.21
C SER A 34 -12.92 0.63 -8.81
N LYS A 35 -13.93 0.73 -9.68
CA LYS A 35 -15.17 1.45 -9.40
C LYS A 35 -16.20 0.60 -8.65
N ASN A 36 -15.92 -0.69 -8.45
CA ASN A 36 -16.82 -1.60 -7.74
C ASN A 36 -17.01 -1.10 -6.31
N LYS A 37 -18.24 -1.18 -5.83
CA LYS A 37 -18.51 -0.92 -4.41
C LYS A 37 -17.77 -1.95 -3.58
N THR A 38 -17.09 -1.48 -2.57
CA THR A 38 -16.45 -2.37 -1.59
C THR A 38 -17.52 -3.15 -0.85
N THR A 39 -17.29 -4.43 -0.67
CA THR A 39 -18.24 -5.30 0.04
C THR A 39 -18.18 -5.12 1.56
N ASN A 40 -17.31 -4.22 2.04
CA ASN A 40 -17.03 -4.00 3.46
C ASN A 40 -16.75 -5.31 4.23
N ASN A 41 -16.08 -6.23 3.57
CA ASN A 41 -15.82 -7.56 4.09
C ASN A 41 -14.81 -7.59 5.25
N SER A 42 -14.06 -6.52 5.47
CA SER A 42 -13.14 -6.42 6.61
C SER A 42 -13.84 -5.84 7.83
N ASN A 43 -13.70 -6.50 8.98
CA ASN A 43 -14.16 -5.99 10.28
C ASN A 43 -13.23 -4.92 10.87
N ILE A 44 -12.10 -4.63 10.20
CA ILE A 44 -11.12 -3.65 10.65
C ILE A 44 -11.51 -2.29 10.12
N ILE A 45 -11.65 -1.33 11.04
CA ILE A 45 -11.96 0.06 10.74
C ILE A 45 -10.76 0.94 11.12
N LEU A 46 -10.25 1.69 10.15
CA LEU A 46 -9.17 2.64 10.36
C LEU A 46 -9.74 4.04 10.66
N LYS A 47 -9.13 4.76 11.62
CA LYS A 47 -9.58 6.11 12.01
C LYS A 47 -9.50 7.12 10.88
N ASN A 48 -8.46 7.05 10.04
CA ASN A 48 -8.35 7.92 8.87
C ASN A 48 -9.29 7.42 7.76
N LYS A 49 -10.27 8.24 7.36
CA LYS A 49 -11.29 7.87 6.37
C LYS A 49 -10.70 7.45 5.01
N LYS A 50 -9.64 8.12 4.55
CA LYS A 50 -8.99 7.78 3.27
C LYS A 50 -8.18 6.50 3.37
N ALA A 51 -7.46 6.29 4.47
CA ALA A 51 -6.80 5.02 4.75
C ALA A 51 -7.82 3.87 4.87
N ASN A 52 -8.95 4.12 5.52
CA ASN A 52 -10.02 3.12 5.65
C ASN A 52 -10.63 2.73 4.30
N ALA A 53 -10.89 3.71 3.43
CA ALA A 53 -11.40 3.45 2.09
C ALA A 53 -10.41 2.62 1.24
N LEU A 54 -9.11 2.94 1.31
CA LEU A 54 -8.05 2.14 0.67
C LEU A 54 -7.96 0.73 1.26
N TRP A 55 -8.02 0.61 2.58
CA TRP A 55 -7.99 -0.68 3.26
C TRP A 55 -9.10 -1.61 2.77
N HIS A 56 -10.33 -1.13 2.72
CA HIS A 56 -11.45 -1.95 2.24
C HIS A 56 -11.27 -2.41 0.79
N LYS A 57 -10.77 -1.57 -0.09
CA LYS A 57 -10.46 -1.94 -1.47
C LYS A 57 -9.37 -3.02 -1.57
N ILE A 58 -8.32 -2.88 -0.77
CA ILE A 58 -7.21 -3.83 -0.71
C ILE A 58 -7.71 -5.16 -0.12
N ALA A 59 -8.48 -5.11 0.98
CA ALA A 59 -9.04 -6.28 1.61
C ALA A 59 -10.01 -7.05 0.70
N ASP A 60 -10.83 -6.34 -0.07
CA ASP A 60 -11.73 -6.94 -1.04
C ASP A 60 -10.94 -7.57 -2.21
N TYR A 61 -9.91 -6.90 -2.71
CA TYR A 61 -9.09 -7.42 -3.80
C TYR A 61 -8.37 -8.72 -3.41
N PHE A 62 -7.78 -8.77 -2.22
CA PHE A 62 -7.07 -9.95 -1.73
C PHE A 62 -8.00 -10.97 -1.02
N GLN A 63 -9.27 -10.64 -0.81
CA GLN A 63 -10.25 -11.48 -0.11
C GLN A 63 -9.80 -11.92 1.30
N PHE A 64 -9.21 -11.02 2.05
CA PHE A 64 -8.65 -11.28 3.39
C PHE A 64 -9.63 -11.86 4.42
N LYS A 65 -10.91 -11.88 4.13
CA LYS A 65 -11.95 -12.40 5.02
C LYS A 65 -12.11 -13.92 5.01
N ASN A 66 -11.68 -14.55 3.94
CA ASN A 66 -11.90 -15.99 3.78
C ASN A 66 -10.64 -16.72 4.22
N ASN A 67 -10.69 -17.37 5.38
CA ASN A 67 -9.67 -18.29 5.91
C ASN A 67 -9.40 -19.51 5.00
N ASN A 68 -9.41 -19.34 3.70
CA ASN A 68 -9.05 -20.36 2.74
C ASN A 68 -7.53 -20.42 2.62
N ALA A 69 -6.96 -21.57 2.85
CA ALA A 69 -5.54 -21.88 2.99
C ALA A 69 -4.62 -21.47 1.83
N ASN A 70 -5.14 -20.85 0.77
CA ASN A 70 -4.39 -20.42 -0.42
C ASN A 70 -4.44 -18.91 -0.69
N LEU A 71 -4.97 -18.11 0.24
CA LEU A 71 -5.10 -16.67 0.07
C LEU A 71 -4.02 -15.92 0.84
N LEU A 72 -3.67 -14.75 0.34
CA LEU A 72 -2.73 -13.85 0.98
C LEU A 72 -3.25 -13.47 2.37
N ASP A 73 -2.42 -13.61 3.39
CA ASP A 73 -2.69 -13.13 4.74
C ASP A 73 -2.21 -11.69 4.92
N TYR A 74 -2.54 -11.04 6.04
CA TYR A 74 -2.12 -9.67 6.29
C TYR A 74 -1.70 -9.44 7.74
N ILE A 75 -0.73 -8.55 7.93
CA ILE A 75 -0.26 -8.09 9.22
C ILE A 75 -0.18 -6.56 9.23
N PHE A 76 -0.89 -5.91 10.16
CA PHE A 76 -0.68 -4.49 10.44
C PHE A 76 0.57 -4.30 11.28
N ILE A 77 1.52 -3.55 10.76
CA ILE A 77 2.74 -3.18 11.48
C ILE A 77 2.40 -2.33 12.69
N GLN A 78 2.82 -2.79 13.87
CA GLN A 78 2.57 -2.13 15.14
C GLN A 78 3.76 -1.22 15.53
N PRO A 79 3.50 0.02 15.98
CA PRO A 79 4.57 0.97 16.27
C PRO A 79 5.44 0.60 17.47
N LYS A 80 4.94 -0.25 18.37
CA LYS A 80 5.62 -0.63 19.62
C LYS A 80 6.53 -1.86 19.49
N GLU A 81 6.37 -2.64 18.43
CA GLU A 81 7.13 -3.86 18.20
C GLU A 81 8.29 -3.61 17.23
N THR A 82 9.36 -4.40 17.34
CA THR A 82 10.45 -4.30 16.37
C THR A 82 9.99 -4.78 15.00
N LEU A 83 10.51 -4.16 13.95
CA LEU A 83 10.16 -4.53 12.59
C LEU A 83 10.54 -5.99 12.29
N GLU A 84 11.69 -6.43 12.75
CA GLU A 84 12.20 -7.79 12.54
C GLU A 84 11.27 -8.84 13.12
N THR A 85 10.80 -8.65 14.36
CA THR A 85 9.84 -9.56 15.00
C THR A 85 8.55 -9.67 14.19
N GLN A 86 8.03 -8.54 13.74
CA GLN A 86 6.78 -8.51 12.95
C GLN A 86 6.95 -9.16 11.58
N LEU A 87 8.09 -8.95 10.92
CA LEU A 87 8.37 -9.60 9.63
C LEU A 87 8.52 -11.12 9.76
N GLN A 88 8.95 -11.63 10.92
CA GLN A 88 9.01 -13.08 11.17
C GLN A 88 7.64 -13.73 11.29
N LEU A 89 6.61 -12.99 11.69
CA LEU A 89 5.24 -13.50 11.81
C LEU A 89 4.59 -13.82 10.46
N GLY A 90 5.00 -13.15 9.40
CA GLY A 90 4.44 -13.35 8.06
C GLY A 90 5.39 -14.10 7.13
N ASP A 91 4.84 -14.97 6.31
CA ASP A 91 5.54 -15.70 5.26
C ASP A 91 5.52 -14.97 3.91
N ASN A 92 5.84 -15.68 2.82
CA ASN A 92 5.84 -15.13 1.45
C ASN A 92 4.42 -14.81 0.92
N ASN A 93 3.38 -15.28 1.61
CA ASN A 93 1.97 -15.02 1.29
C ASN A 93 1.36 -13.96 2.21
N CYS A 94 2.19 -13.17 2.90
CA CYS A 94 1.72 -12.12 3.80
C CYS A 94 1.88 -10.72 3.19
N CYS A 95 0.84 -9.91 3.34
CA CYS A 95 0.86 -8.48 3.11
C CYS A 95 1.08 -7.74 4.42
N PHE A 96 2.21 -7.06 4.55
CA PHE A 96 2.48 -6.18 5.68
C PHE A 96 1.92 -4.79 5.40
N ILE A 97 1.12 -4.27 6.33
CA ILE A 97 0.39 -3.01 6.16
C ILE A 97 0.89 -1.99 7.16
N PHE A 98 1.40 -0.87 6.66
CA PHE A 98 1.88 0.25 7.43
C PHE A 98 0.87 1.41 7.38
N LYS A 99 0.36 1.83 8.55
CA LYS A 99 -0.67 2.87 8.64
C LYS A 99 -0.05 4.27 8.67
N ASN A 100 -0.57 5.16 7.83
CA ASN A 100 -0.25 6.59 7.81
C ASN A 100 1.28 6.89 7.83
N PRO A 101 2.04 6.49 6.80
CA PRO A 101 3.48 6.71 6.74
C PRO A 101 3.90 8.17 6.96
N TYR A 102 3.07 9.10 6.52
CA TYR A 102 3.34 10.55 6.55
C TYR A 102 2.71 11.28 7.75
N LYS A 103 2.26 10.56 8.78
CA LYS A 103 1.65 11.16 9.96
C LYS A 103 2.61 12.10 10.69
N ASN A 104 3.86 11.70 10.85
CA ASN A 104 4.95 12.47 11.45
C ASN A 104 6.30 11.93 10.97
N ARG A 105 7.39 12.60 11.37
CA ARG A 105 8.75 12.23 10.96
C ARG A 105 9.17 10.83 11.44
N GLU A 106 8.76 10.44 12.65
CA GLU A 106 9.05 9.11 13.20
C GLU A 106 8.40 8.01 12.36
N GLN A 107 7.12 8.16 12.02
CA GLN A 107 6.40 7.20 11.17
C GLN A 107 7.02 7.11 9.77
N LEU A 108 7.40 8.24 9.18
CA LEU A 108 8.05 8.26 7.89
C LEU A 108 9.42 7.54 7.92
N ASN A 109 10.20 7.75 8.98
CA ASN A 109 11.47 7.05 9.16
C ASN A 109 11.28 5.53 9.28
N LYS A 110 10.29 5.08 10.05
CA LYS A 110 9.94 3.65 10.18
C LYS A 110 9.49 3.06 8.84
N TRP A 111 8.66 3.79 8.09
CA TRP A 111 8.27 3.38 6.74
C TRP A 111 9.48 3.24 5.81
N ASN A 112 10.38 4.21 5.80
CA ASN A 112 11.59 4.16 4.99
C ASN A 112 12.51 2.98 5.38
N GLN A 113 12.64 2.68 6.68
CA GLN A 113 13.37 1.49 7.13
C GLN A 113 12.73 0.19 6.61
N LEU A 114 11.41 0.11 6.63
CA LEU A 114 10.67 -1.02 6.08
C LEU A 114 10.91 -1.15 4.57
N VAL A 115 10.83 -0.06 3.83
CA VAL A 115 11.09 -0.03 2.37
C VAL A 115 12.50 -0.52 2.05
N GLN A 116 13.49 -0.17 2.86
CA GLN A 116 14.89 -0.58 2.67
C GLN A 116 15.17 -2.01 3.12
N ASN A 117 14.28 -2.64 3.88
CA ASN A 117 14.51 -3.99 4.41
C ASN A 117 14.69 -5.01 3.28
N PRO A 118 15.79 -5.79 3.27
CA PRO A 118 16.09 -6.72 2.17
C PRO A 118 15.12 -7.91 2.07
N GLN A 119 14.38 -8.23 3.14
CA GLN A 119 13.37 -9.29 3.10
C GLN A 119 12.09 -8.89 2.35
N LEU A 120 11.90 -7.60 2.11
CA LEU A 120 10.73 -7.06 1.42
C LEU A 120 11.08 -6.72 -0.03
N HIS A 121 10.52 -7.45 -0.96
CA HIS A 121 10.84 -7.34 -2.38
C HIS A 121 9.93 -6.33 -3.09
N VAL A 122 8.67 -6.24 -2.69
CA VAL A 122 7.73 -5.27 -3.25
C VAL A 122 7.21 -4.39 -2.12
N THR A 123 7.36 -3.07 -2.26
CA THR A 123 6.79 -2.08 -1.35
C THR A 123 5.99 -1.06 -2.16
N ILE A 124 4.82 -0.69 -1.65
CA ILE A 124 3.89 0.22 -2.32
C ILE A 124 3.50 1.32 -1.35
N ASP A 125 3.80 2.55 -1.71
CA ASP A 125 3.43 3.74 -0.97
C ASP A 125 2.17 4.36 -1.60
N LEU A 126 1.09 4.40 -0.83
CA LEU A 126 -0.21 5.00 -1.21
C LEU A 126 -0.52 6.24 -0.36
N TYR A 127 0.46 6.86 0.25
CA TYR A 127 0.38 7.97 1.19
C TYR A 127 -0.33 7.65 2.51
N TYR A 128 -1.57 7.18 2.46
CA TYR A 128 -2.38 6.84 3.63
C TYR A 128 -2.10 5.46 4.19
N LEU A 129 -1.64 4.56 3.33
CA LEU A 129 -1.20 3.20 3.65
C LEU A 129 0.07 2.88 2.87
N GLY A 130 0.99 2.19 3.52
CA GLY A 130 2.09 1.49 2.90
C GLY A 130 1.82 0.00 2.88
N LEU A 131 2.13 -0.67 1.78
CA LEU A 131 2.05 -2.13 1.64
C LEU A 131 3.43 -2.69 1.38
N ALA A 132 3.75 -3.83 1.98
CA ALA A 132 5.00 -4.52 1.74
C ALA A 132 4.81 -6.02 1.65
N PHE A 133 5.57 -6.67 0.77
CA PHE A 133 5.44 -8.08 0.45
C PHE A 133 6.80 -8.77 0.38
N LYS A 134 6.88 -9.98 0.95
CA LYS A 134 7.98 -10.90 0.69
C LYS A 134 7.67 -11.65 -0.62
N ARG A 135 8.37 -11.33 -1.68
CA ARG A 135 8.20 -11.98 -3.00
C ARG A 135 9.58 -12.32 -3.57
N PRO A 136 10.24 -13.38 -3.07
CA PRO A 136 11.62 -13.72 -3.43
C PRO A 136 11.83 -14.00 -4.91
N GLN A 137 10.75 -14.29 -5.67
CA GLN A 137 10.77 -14.46 -7.12
C GLN A 137 10.81 -13.14 -7.89
N GLN A 138 10.68 -11.97 -7.23
CA GLN A 138 10.74 -10.65 -7.84
C GLN A 138 11.98 -9.88 -7.37
N GLN A 139 12.51 -9.04 -8.25
CA GLN A 139 13.51 -8.06 -7.84
C GLN A 139 12.91 -7.06 -6.88
N LYS A 140 13.75 -6.53 -5.98
CA LYS A 140 13.33 -5.49 -5.03
C LYS A 140 12.93 -4.23 -5.77
N GLU A 141 11.70 -3.79 -5.56
CA GLU A 141 11.15 -2.59 -6.18
C GLU A 141 10.22 -1.84 -5.21
N HIS A 142 10.31 -0.53 -5.24
CA HIS A 142 9.46 0.38 -4.47
C HIS A 142 8.60 1.22 -5.41
N PHE A 143 7.29 1.17 -5.21
CA PHE A 143 6.31 1.90 -5.99
C PHE A 143 5.70 3.03 -5.15
N VAL A 144 5.69 4.23 -5.68
CA VAL A 144 4.94 5.37 -5.13
C VAL A 144 3.76 5.62 -6.06
N LEU A 145 2.54 5.32 -5.60
CA LEU A 145 1.36 5.28 -6.45
C LEU A 145 0.29 6.26 -5.98
N ALA A 146 -0.34 6.96 -6.92
CA ALA A 146 -1.48 7.81 -6.61
C ALA A 146 -2.61 6.98 -5.94
N PRO A 147 -3.16 7.44 -4.80
CA PRO A 147 -4.08 6.64 -4.00
C PRO A 147 -5.49 6.53 -4.59
N SER A 148 -5.77 7.22 -5.69
CA SER A 148 -7.04 7.09 -6.42
C SER A 148 -6.85 7.41 -7.91
N LYS A 149 -7.73 6.84 -8.74
CA LYS A 149 -7.72 7.08 -10.19
C LYS A 149 -8.04 8.54 -10.54
N THR A 150 -8.89 9.21 -9.81
CA THR A 150 -9.25 10.62 -10.01
C THR A 150 -8.02 11.53 -9.83
N ILE A 151 -7.22 11.29 -8.81
CA ILE A 151 -5.99 12.04 -8.55
C ILE A 151 -4.95 11.71 -9.63
N SER A 152 -4.85 10.45 -10.03
CA SER A 152 -3.98 10.01 -11.11
C SER A 152 -4.31 10.72 -12.43
N ALA A 153 -5.58 10.77 -12.83
CA ALA A 153 -6.02 11.47 -14.04
C ALA A 153 -5.67 12.96 -14.00
N PHE A 154 -5.91 13.62 -12.86
CA PHE A 154 -5.57 15.04 -12.68
C PHE A 154 -4.08 15.33 -12.85
N LEU A 155 -3.21 14.46 -12.33
CA LEU A 155 -1.76 14.58 -12.49
C LEU A 155 -1.33 14.41 -13.95
N PHE A 156 -1.96 13.49 -14.67
CA PHE A 156 -1.64 13.22 -16.07
C PHE A 156 -2.03 14.38 -17.00
N GLU A 157 -3.16 15.02 -16.75
CA GLU A 157 -3.59 16.20 -17.54
C GLU A 157 -2.67 17.42 -17.32
N LYS A 158 -2.15 17.58 -16.09
CA LYS A 158 -1.24 18.70 -15.79
C LYS A 158 0.21 18.47 -16.22
N LEU A 159 0.65 17.23 -16.36
CA LEU A 159 2.01 16.88 -16.79
C LEU A 159 2.16 16.77 -18.32
N LYS A 160 1.06 16.90 -19.07
CA LYS A 160 1.06 16.95 -20.54
C LYS A 160 1.25 18.36 -21.11
N VAL A 161 1.55 19.32 -20.27
CA VAL A 161 1.88 20.71 -20.71
C VAL A 161 3.39 20.85 -20.84
#